data_6fae65d14aa895d501afd941fca9f441
#
_entry.id   6fae65d14aa895d501afd941fca9f441
#
_cell.length_a   1.000
_cell.length_b   1.000
_cell.length_c   1.000
_cell.angle_alpha   90.00
_cell.angle_beta   90.00
_cell.angle_gamma   90.00
#
_symmetry.space_group_name_H-M   'P 1'
#
loop_
_entity.id
_entity.type
_entity.pdbx_description
1 polymer ?
#
loop_
_entity_poly.entity_id
_entity_poly.type
_entity_poly.pdbx_seq_one_letter_code
_entity_poly.pdbx_strand_id
1 'polypeptide(L)'
;PGLNRENFIYISNIFLNIKQRNEKNHSINMFREVSISNDIISVKFYRNEEIECACDFLMDKDAQGYTDLSDLDLTSCHFKGDVISKVSFISSNLQHVTFECKEIGDCNFTTATVDNVIFKCRRLHNVIFIKASGEYVDFSQNILDTVDFSRSQLTHSNFRECQIRNSKFNNCYLYASHFTRAEFLSDKEISFIKSNLTAVMFDHVRISTGNFKDSVTQLMVLSIDYSDIFGNEDLDDYINNIIKMIDTLPDEPAILK
;
A
#
# COMPACT_ATOMS: atom_id res chain seq x y z
N PRO A 1 27.22 17.91 16.38
CA PRO A 1 25.78 17.72 16.40
C PRO A 1 25.36 17.29 14.99
N GLY A 2 24.78 16.09 14.87
CA GLY A 2 24.28 15.58 13.59
C GLY A 2 23.09 16.40 13.10
N LEU A 3 22.77 16.30 11.81
CA LEU A 3 21.55 16.85 11.24
C LEU A 3 20.34 16.12 11.87
N ASN A 4 19.27 16.85 12.16
CA ASN A 4 18.06 16.34 12.78
C ASN A 4 16.84 16.47 11.86
N ARG A 5 15.64 16.18 12.37
CA ARG A 5 14.37 16.26 11.64
C ARG A 5 14.12 17.66 11.07
N GLU A 6 14.41 18.72 11.81
CA GLU A 6 14.22 20.11 11.33
C GLU A 6 15.14 20.41 10.14
N ASN A 7 16.39 19.95 10.21
CA ASN A 7 17.31 20.08 9.10
C ASN A 7 16.86 19.30 7.87
N PHE A 8 16.29 18.07 8.08
CA PHE A 8 15.70 17.29 6.99
C PHE A 8 14.56 18.06 6.31
N ILE A 9 13.62 18.61 7.09
CA ILE A 9 12.51 19.40 6.57
C ILE A 9 13.02 20.60 5.77
N TYR A 10 13.97 21.35 6.33
CA TYR A 10 14.54 22.54 5.69
C TYR A 10 15.22 22.21 4.35
N ILE A 11 16.12 21.22 4.33
CA ILE A 11 16.86 20.80 3.12
C ILE A 11 15.89 20.22 2.09
N SER A 12 14.92 19.40 2.52
CA SER A 12 13.91 18.82 1.64
C SER A 12 13.05 19.88 0.97
N ASN A 13 12.65 20.93 1.70
CA ASN A 13 11.87 22.04 1.14
C ASN A 13 12.68 22.84 0.11
N ILE A 14 13.97 23.06 0.35
CA ILE A 14 14.86 23.69 -0.65
C ILE A 14 14.90 22.84 -1.91
N PHE A 15 15.11 21.52 -1.77
CA PHE A 15 15.19 20.60 -2.89
C PHE A 15 13.88 20.57 -3.70
N LEU A 16 12.73 20.48 -3.04
CA LEU A 16 11.42 20.50 -3.69
C LEU A 16 11.16 21.80 -4.43
N ASN A 17 11.53 22.93 -3.86
CA ASN A 17 11.42 24.23 -4.52
C ASN A 17 12.29 24.33 -5.80
N ILE A 18 13.51 23.77 -5.74
CA ILE A 18 14.42 23.71 -6.90
C ILE A 18 13.81 22.77 -7.95
N LYS A 19 13.30 21.59 -7.54
CA LYS A 19 12.65 20.62 -8.43
C LYS A 19 11.48 21.26 -9.17
N GLN A 20 10.54 21.89 -8.47
CA GLN A 20 9.37 22.55 -9.07
C GLN A 20 9.75 23.65 -10.08
N ARG A 21 10.83 24.41 -9.82
CA ARG A 21 11.32 25.42 -10.77
C ARG A 21 11.91 24.79 -12.02
N ASN A 22 12.57 23.65 -11.89
CA ASN A 22 13.24 22.97 -13.00
C ASN A 22 12.29 22.12 -13.85
N GLU A 23 11.24 21.53 -13.26
CA GLU A 23 10.20 20.81 -13.99
C GLU A 23 9.47 21.69 -15.04
N LYS A 24 9.37 22.99 -14.79
CA LYS A 24 8.85 23.93 -15.80
C LYS A 24 9.73 24.04 -17.04
N ASN A 25 11.00 23.64 -16.95
CA ASN A 25 11.97 23.70 -18.04
C ASN A 25 12.24 22.34 -18.73
N HIS A 26 11.55 21.26 -18.34
CA HIS A 26 11.55 19.91 -18.95
C HIS A 26 12.93 19.24 -19.12
N SER A 27 14.00 19.71 -18.47
CA SER A 27 15.37 19.27 -18.78
C SER A 27 16.14 18.65 -17.61
N ILE A 28 15.60 18.65 -16.39
CA ILE A 28 16.36 18.21 -15.21
C ILE A 28 15.53 17.20 -14.42
N ASN A 29 16.03 15.97 -14.31
CA ASN A 29 15.45 14.94 -13.47
C ASN A 29 16.04 15.04 -12.05
N MET A 30 15.20 15.31 -11.06
CA MET A 30 15.58 15.43 -9.66
C MET A 30 14.80 14.46 -8.79
N PHE A 31 15.49 13.66 -7.99
CA PHE A 31 14.86 12.75 -7.03
C PHE A 31 15.70 12.60 -5.77
N ARG A 32 15.10 12.04 -4.73
CA ARG A 32 15.73 11.75 -3.45
C ARG A 32 15.73 10.24 -3.24
N GLU A 33 16.90 9.65 -3.06
CA GLU A 33 17.04 8.28 -2.58
C GLU A 33 17.13 8.30 -1.06
N VAL A 34 16.34 7.50 -0.38
CA VAL A 34 16.23 7.46 1.08
C VAL A 34 16.50 6.05 1.56
N SER A 35 17.40 5.90 2.52
CA SER A 35 17.56 4.66 3.27
C SER A 35 17.43 4.94 4.76
N ILE A 36 16.87 3.96 5.50
CA ILE A 36 16.59 4.09 6.93
C ILE A 36 17.34 2.98 7.67
N SER A 37 18.13 3.36 8.67
CA SER A 37 18.82 2.42 9.54
C SER A 37 18.99 3.01 10.95
N ASN A 38 18.47 2.32 11.96
CA ASN A 38 18.59 2.71 13.36
C ASN A 38 18.29 4.20 13.62
N ASP A 39 17.14 4.69 13.14
CA ASP A 39 16.69 6.08 13.28
C ASP A 39 17.49 7.11 12.47
N ILE A 40 18.50 6.66 11.76
CA ILE A 40 19.23 7.50 10.80
C ILE A 40 18.58 7.34 9.43
N ILE A 41 18.22 8.48 8.84
CA ILE A 41 17.79 8.57 7.46
C ILE A 41 18.96 9.11 6.65
N SER A 42 19.47 8.27 5.76
CA SER A 42 20.47 8.68 4.79
C SER A 42 19.75 9.10 3.51
N VAL A 43 19.92 10.34 3.11
CA VAL A 43 19.29 10.90 1.91
C VAL A 43 20.35 11.32 0.92
N LYS A 44 20.22 10.81 -0.30
CA LYS A 44 21.01 11.27 -1.45
C LYS A 44 20.10 12.07 -2.37
N PHE A 45 20.51 13.25 -2.70
CA PHE A 45 19.84 14.15 -3.63
C PHE A 45 20.49 14.01 -5.00
N TYR A 46 19.70 13.71 -6.01
CA TYR A 46 20.17 13.48 -7.37
C TYR A 46 19.69 14.58 -8.31
N ARG A 47 20.58 14.95 -9.26
CA ARG A 47 20.24 15.71 -10.45
C ARG A 47 20.82 15.00 -11.66
N ASN A 48 19.96 14.64 -12.63
CA ASN A 48 20.36 13.92 -13.84
C ASN A 48 21.25 12.70 -13.56
N GLU A 49 20.81 11.87 -12.57
CA GLU A 49 21.50 10.66 -12.13
C GLU A 49 22.83 10.86 -11.37
N GLU A 50 23.31 12.09 -11.22
CA GLU A 50 24.47 12.41 -10.40
C GLU A 50 24.08 12.83 -8.98
N ILE A 51 24.86 12.41 -7.98
CA ILE A 51 24.64 12.79 -6.58
C ILE A 51 25.12 14.23 -6.38
N GLU A 52 24.19 15.15 -6.09
CA GLU A 52 24.55 16.52 -5.73
C GLU A 52 24.91 16.68 -4.25
N CYS A 53 24.20 15.94 -3.39
CA CYS A 53 24.36 16.01 -1.95
C CYS A 53 23.99 14.68 -1.31
N ALA A 54 24.69 14.29 -0.27
CA ALA A 54 24.33 13.17 0.60
C ALA A 54 24.38 13.64 2.06
N CYS A 55 23.32 13.36 2.81
CA CYS A 55 23.18 13.81 4.20
C CYS A 55 22.55 12.70 5.05
N ASP A 56 23.04 12.58 6.28
CA ASP A 56 22.46 11.70 7.30
C ASP A 56 21.73 12.54 8.34
N PHE A 57 20.49 12.17 8.63
CA PHE A 57 19.62 12.83 9.59
C PHE A 57 19.27 11.88 10.72
N LEU A 58 19.46 12.29 11.96
CA LEU A 58 18.95 11.58 13.13
C LEU A 58 17.47 11.98 13.32
N MET A 59 16.59 11.01 13.29
CA MET A 59 15.15 11.21 13.45
C MET A 59 14.72 10.87 14.87
N ASP A 60 13.72 11.59 15.34
CA ASP A 60 13.09 11.32 16.63
C ASP A 60 12.25 10.03 16.57
N LYS A 61 11.96 9.49 17.75
CA LYS A 61 10.96 8.43 17.92
C LYS A 61 9.62 9.05 18.30
N ASP A 62 8.55 8.49 17.76
CA ASP A 62 7.22 8.78 18.24
C ASP A 62 6.94 8.09 19.60
N ALA A 63 5.76 8.34 20.18
CA ALA A 63 5.37 7.76 21.48
C ALA A 63 5.28 6.22 21.48
N GLN A 64 5.22 5.59 20.33
CA GLN A 64 5.18 4.14 20.11
C GLN A 64 6.56 3.55 19.81
N GLY A 65 7.59 4.39 19.71
CA GLY A 65 8.97 3.98 19.42
C GLY A 65 9.27 3.78 17.93
N TYR A 66 8.42 4.30 17.02
CA TYR A 66 8.67 4.31 15.58
C TYR A 66 9.61 5.45 15.22
N THR A 67 10.46 5.25 14.22
CA THR A 67 11.19 6.38 13.58
C THR A 67 10.17 7.33 12.98
N ASP A 68 10.15 8.58 13.44
CA ASP A 68 9.06 9.52 13.16
C ASP A 68 9.30 10.30 11.87
N LEU A 69 8.59 9.89 10.81
CA LEU A 69 8.46 10.61 9.53
C LEU A 69 7.08 11.21 9.32
N SER A 70 6.30 11.34 10.39
CA SER A 70 4.93 11.89 10.33
C SER A 70 4.92 13.34 9.88
N ASP A 71 3.85 13.76 9.20
CA ASP A 71 3.62 15.12 8.73
C ASP A 71 4.71 15.67 7.79
N LEU A 72 5.52 14.81 7.17
CA LEU A 72 6.58 15.22 6.26
C LEU A 72 6.11 15.23 4.80
N ASP A 73 6.66 16.14 4.02
CA ASP A 73 6.59 16.08 2.57
C ASP A 73 7.73 15.21 2.02
N LEU A 74 7.38 13.99 1.67
CA LEU A 74 8.26 12.96 1.12
C LEU A 74 8.00 12.72 -0.36
N THR A 75 7.27 13.62 -1.02
CA THR A 75 6.92 13.52 -2.45
C THR A 75 8.10 13.12 -3.31
N SER A 76 7.90 12.14 -4.17
CA SER A 76 8.89 11.61 -5.12
C SER A 76 10.18 11.10 -4.47
N CYS A 77 10.16 10.73 -3.20
CA CYS A 77 11.27 9.99 -2.60
C CYS A 77 11.34 8.57 -3.16
N HIS A 78 12.54 8.05 -3.23
CA HIS A 78 12.79 6.65 -3.54
C HIS A 78 13.40 5.98 -2.30
N PHE A 79 12.60 5.25 -1.55
CA PHE A 79 13.06 4.52 -0.38
C PHE A 79 13.69 3.21 -0.81
N LYS A 80 14.97 3.01 -0.46
CA LYS A 80 15.72 1.79 -0.76
C LYS A 80 16.26 1.13 0.49
N GLY A 81 16.29 -0.18 0.49
CA GLY A 81 16.87 -0.97 1.58
C GLY A 81 16.43 -2.42 1.53
N ASP A 82 16.96 -3.25 2.42
CA ASP A 82 16.49 -4.62 2.57
C ASP A 82 15.17 -4.65 3.34
N VAL A 83 15.12 -3.97 4.47
CA VAL A 83 13.96 -3.92 5.36
C VAL A 83 13.71 -2.47 5.80
N ILE A 84 12.47 -2.02 5.65
CA ILE A 84 11.97 -0.76 6.22
C ILE A 84 11.00 -1.15 7.33
N SER A 85 11.35 -0.88 8.58
CA SER A 85 10.52 -1.31 9.71
C SER A 85 10.46 -0.28 10.83
N LYS A 86 9.34 -0.30 11.55
CA LYS A 86 9.08 0.59 12.69
C LYS A 86 9.22 2.07 12.31
N VAL A 87 8.57 2.45 11.21
CA VAL A 87 8.54 3.83 10.71
C VAL A 87 7.11 4.36 10.76
N SER A 88 6.94 5.56 11.29
CA SER A 88 5.69 6.30 11.25
C SER A 88 5.69 7.25 10.06
N PHE A 89 4.77 7.04 9.14
CA PHE A 89 4.45 7.92 8.01
C PHE A 89 3.07 8.59 8.21
N ILE A 90 2.61 8.72 9.45
CA ILE A 90 1.28 9.27 9.76
C ILE A 90 1.16 10.67 9.15
N SER A 91 0.07 10.90 8.41
CA SER A 91 -0.22 12.20 7.77
C SER A 91 0.86 12.71 6.80
N SER A 92 1.82 11.87 6.39
CA SER A 92 2.85 12.29 5.44
C SER A 92 2.30 12.39 4.02
N ASN A 93 2.89 13.27 3.23
CA ASN A 93 2.69 13.31 1.80
C ASN A 93 3.72 12.40 1.11
N LEU A 94 3.23 11.26 0.57
CA LEU A 94 4.03 10.25 -0.10
C LEU A 94 3.75 10.18 -1.62
N GLN A 95 3.16 11.20 -2.21
CA GLN A 95 2.82 11.20 -3.63
C GLN A 95 4.05 10.87 -4.50
N HIS A 96 3.86 9.96 -5.47
CA HIS A 96 4.91 9.48 -6.39
C HIS A 96 6.13 8.84 -5.71
N VAL A 97 5.98 8.35 -4.47
CA VAL A 97 7.04 7.63 -3.77
C VAL A 97 7.18 6.21 -4.34
N THR A 98 8.40 5.73 -4.41
CA THR A 98 8.70 4.31 -4.66
C THR A 98 9.38 3.72 -3.44
N PHE A 99 8.83 2.63 -2.92
CA PHE A 99 9.49 1.77 -1.95
C PHE A 99 10.11 0.57 -2.68
N GLU A 100 11.43 0.46 -2.67
CA GLU A 100 12.19 -0.64 -3.29
C GLU A 100 12.99 -1.37 -2.22
N CYS A 101 12.39 -2.44 -1.68
CA CYS A 101 12.94 -3.19 -0.56
C CYS A 101 12.48 -4.65 -0.60
N LYS A 102 12.99 -5.49 0.30
CA LYS A 102 12.49 -6.85 0.44
C LYS A 102 11.22 -6.87 1.31
N GLU A 103 11.21 -6.06 2.37
CA GLU A 103 10.11 -6.05 3.34
C GLU A 103 9.84 -4.66 3.90
N ILE A 104 8.53 -4.34 4.07
CA ILE A 104 8.05 -3.26 4.92
C ILE A 104 7.31 -3.90 6.09
N GLY A 105 7.81 -3.68 7.32
CA GLY A 105 7.28 -4.30 8.52
C GLY A 105 6.95 -3.30 9.62
N ASP A 106 5.90 -3.55 10.40
CA ASP A 106 5.55 -2.71 11.55
C ASP A 106 5.50 -1.20 11.23
N CYS A 107 5.03 -0.80 10.05
CA CYS A 107 4.99 0.60 9.62
C CYS A 107 3.57 1.17 9.67
N ASN A 108 3.47 2.49 9.89
CA ASN A 108 2.17 3.15 10.04
C ASN A 108 2.00 4.28 9.02
N PHE A 109 1.07 4.09 8.06
CA PHE A 109 0.68 5.06 7.03
C PHE A 109 -0.70 5.66 7.31
N THR A 110 -1.15 5.69 8.56
CA THR A 110 -2.46 6.25 8.92
C THR A 110 -2.57 7.69 8.41
N THR A 111 -3.67 7.99 7.70
CA THR A 111 -3.95 9.31 7.11
C THR A 111 -2.88 9.83 6.12
N ALA A 112 -1.93 9.01 5.69
CA ALA A 112 -0.96 9.41 4.68
C ALA A 112 -1.63 9.60 3.31
N THR A 113 -1.09 10.54 2.52
CA THR A 113 -1.44 10.67 1.09
C THR A 113 -0.49 9.82 0.26
N VAL A 114 -1.05 8.88 -0.51
CA VAL A 114 -0.28 7.83 -1.21
C VAL A 114 -0.56 7.78 -2.72
N ASP A 115 -0.90 8.91 -3.35
CA ASP A 115 -1.16 8.95 -4.80
C ASP A 115 0.06 8.48 -5.60
N ASN A 116 -0.17 7.54 -6.53
CA ASN A 116 0.87 7.00 -7.40
C ASN A 116 2.08 6.40 -6.65
N VAL A 117 1.88 5.91 -5.43
CA VAL A 117 2.93 5.19 -4.69
C VAL A 117 3.10 3.80 -5.27
N ILE A 118 4.35 3.36 -5.39
CA ILE A 118 4.70 2.02 -5.88
C ILE A 118 5.43 1.26 -4.78
N PHE A 119 4.86 0.12 -4.37
CA PHE A 119 5.48 -0.79 -3.43
C PHE A 119 6.18 -1.94 -4.19
N LYS A 120 7.43 -1.73 -4.62
CA LYS A 120 8.30 -2.76 -5.19
C LYS A 120 8.95 -3.58 -4.09
N CYS A 121 8.13 -4.21 -3.28
CA CYS A 121 8.57 -5.00 -2.14
C CYS A 121 8.13 -6.46 -2.35
N ARG A 122 8.76 -7.38 -1.64
CA ARG A 122 8.28 -8.76 -1.62
C ARG A 122 7.12 -8.92 -0.62
N ARG A 123 7.16 -8.18 0.50
CA ARG A 123 6.21 -8.34 1.59
C ARG A 123 5.93 -7.04 2.33
N LEU A 124 4.67 -6.82 2.65
CA LEU A 124 4.21 -5.87 3.66
C LEU A 124 3.65 -6.70 4.83
N HIS A 125 4.20 -6.53 6.04
CA HIS A 125 3.83 -7.28 7.23
C HIS A 125 3.50 -6.36 8.39
N ASN A 126 2.31 -6.55 9.01
CA ASN A 126 1.86 -5.73 10.14
C ASN A 126 1.89 -4.22 9.83
N VAL A 127 1.34 -3.84 8.68
CA VAL A 127 1.35 -2.45 8.19
C VAL A 127 -0.05 -1.85 8.28
N ILE A 128 -0.12 -0.57 8.65
CA ILE A 128 -1.38 0.15 8.87
C ILE A 128 -1.55 1.23 7.82
N PHE A 129 -2.66 1.17 7.03
CA PHE A 129 -3.10 2.18 6.07
C PHE A 129 -4.46 2.79 6.46
N ILE A 130 -4.80 2.81 7.75
CA ILE A 130 -6.11 3.31 8.21
C ILE A 130 -6.31 4.76 7.76
N LYS A 131 -7.41 5.03 7.03
CA LYS A 131 -7.73 6.36 6.49
C LYS A 131 -6.65 6.94 5.54
N ALA A 132 -5.73 6.14 5.05
CA ALA A 132 -4.85 6.59 3.98
C ALA A 132 -5.67 6.93 2.73
N SER A 133 -5.21 7.91 1.95
CA SER A 133 -5.88 8.32 0.72
C SER A 133 -4.91 8.35 -0.44
N GLY A 134 -5.32 7.82 -1.59
CA GLY A 134 -4.52 7.85 -2.80
C GLY A 134 -5.21 7.19 -3.99
N GLU A 135 -4.82 7.64 -5.18
CA GLU A 135 -5.21 7.04 -6.43
C GLU A 135 -4.00 6.33 -7.06
N TYR A 136 -4.27 5.26 -7.82
CA TYR A 136 -3.26 4.52 -8.59
C TYR A 136 -2.09 3.99 -7.73
N VAL A 137 -2.37 3.56 -6.50
CA VAL A 137 -1.35 2.92 -5.65
C VAL A 137 -1.06 1.52 -6.17
N ASP A 138 0.21 1.19 -6.33
CA ASP A 138 0.62 -0.13 -6.83
C ASP A 138 1.17 -1.02 -5.71
N PHE A 139 0.37 -2.03 -5.36
CA PHE A 139 0.71 -3.11 -4.43
C PHE A 139 0.97 -4.44 -5.15
N SER A 140 0.98 -4.46 -6.50
CA SER A 140 1.01 -5.70 -7.26
C SER A 140 2.16 -6.63 -6.86
N GLN A 141 1.89 -7.94 -6.92
CA GLN A 141 2.86 -9.01 -6.67
C GLN A 141 3.45 -9.03 -5.23
N ASN A 142 2.88 -8.28 -4.30
CA ASN A 142 3.31 -8.28 -2.91
C ASN A 142 2.58 -9.36 -2.09
N ILE A 143 3.25 -9.82 -1.03
CA ILE A 143 2.61 -10.55 0.06
C ILE A 143 2.12 -9.51 1.07
N LEU A 144 0.81 -9.38 1.22
CA LEU A 144 0.14 -8.50 2.18
C LEU A 144 -0.31 -9.34 3.38
N ASP A 145 0.45 -9.30 4.47
CA ASP A 145 0.21 -10.12 5.65
C ASP A 145 -0.06 -9.24 6.87
N THR A 146 -1.27 -9.35 7.43
CA THR A 146 -1.69 -8.54 8.57
C THR A 146 -1.65 -7.03 8.25
N VAL A 147 -2.20 -6.65 7.08
CA VAL A 147 -2.29 -5.24 6.65
C VAL A 147 -3.69 -4.71 6.91
N ASP A 148 -3.78 -3.53 7.54
CA ASP A 148 -5.06 -2.89 7.83
C ASP A 148 -5.30 -1.68 6.92
N PHE A 149 -6.16 -1.85 5.91
CA PHE A 149 -6.60 -0.79 5.00
C PHE A 149 -7.92 -0.13 5.45
N SER A 150 -8.42 -0.41 6.63
CA SER A 150 -9.75 0.05 7.05
C SER A 150 -9.94 1.56 6.90
N ARG A 151 -11.08 1.95 6.31
CA ARG A 151 -11.47 3.35 6.05
C ARG A 151 -10.55 4.10 5.07
N SER A 152 -9.67 3.41 4.35
CA SER A 152 -8.85 4.03 3.32
C SER A 152 -9.65 4.39 2.06
N GLN A 153 -9.13 5.32 1.28
CA GLN A 153 -9.62 5.69 -0.04
C GLN A 153 -8.53 5.38 -1.05
N LEU A 154 -8.61 4.21 -1.70
CA LEU A 154 -7.59 3.70 -2.61
C LEU A 154 -8.23 3.38 -3.96
N THR A 155 -8.57 4.44 -4.72
CA THR A 155 -9.22 4.28 -6.02
C THR A 155 -8.23 3.90 -7.11
N HIS A 156 -8.67 3.12 -8.10
CA HIS A 156 -7.83 2.65 -9.22
C HIS A 156 -6.54 1.94 -8.79
N SER A 157 -6.47 1.45 -7.56
CA SER A 157 -5.27 0.83 -7.00
C SER A 157 -5.09 -0.59 -7.52
N ASN A 158 -3.84 -1.02 -7.60
CA ASN A 158 -3.43 -2.28 -8.20
C ASN A 158 -3.02 -3.28 -7.12
N PHE A 159 -3.84 -4.33 -6.92
CA PHE A 159 -3.57 -5.47 -6.04
C PHE A 159 -3.41 -6.78 -6.84
N ARG A 160 -3.07 -6.70 -8.13
CA ARG A 160 -2.92 -7.87 -8.99
C ARG A 160 -1.83 -8.80 -8.47
N GLU A 161 -2.13 -10.10 -8.52
CA GLU A 161 -1.19 -11.14 -8.14
C GLU A 161 -0.66 -11.02 -6.69
N CYS A 162 -1.38 -10.27 -5.82
CA CYS A 162 -1.06 -10.21 -4.40
C CYS A 162 -1.42 -11.52 -3.70
N GLN A 163 -0.59 -11.92 -2.73
CA GLN A 163 -0.97 -12.89 -1.73
C GLN A 163 -1.45 -12.16 -0.46
N ILE A 164 -2.74 -12.25 -0.16
CA ILE A 164 -3.36 -11.47 0.90
C ILE A 164 -3.72 -12.41 2.07
N ARG A 165 -3.19 -12.09 3.27
CA ARG A 165 -3.39 -12.88 4.49
C ARG A 165 -3.76 -11.97 5.64
N ASN A 166 -4.73 -12.40 6.48
CA ASN A 166 -5.09 -11.71 7.73
C ASN A 166 -5.34 -10.20 7.60
N SER A 167 -5.65 -9.72 6.39
CA SER A 167 -5.73 -8.29 6.08
C SER A 167 -7.17 -7.80 6.06
N LYS A 168 -7.39 -6.48 6.28
CA LYS A 168 -8.71 -5.87 6.43
C LYS A 168 -8.91 -4.77 5.41
N PHE A 169 -10.08 -4.78 4.76
CA PHE A 169 -10.53 -3.76 3.81
C PHE A 169 -11.89 -3.17 4.21
N ASN A 170 -12.20 -3.08 5.50
CA ASN A 170 -13.50 -2.62 5.97
C ASN A 170 -13.70 -1.11 5.81
N ASN A 171 -14.88 -0.70 5.35
CA ASN A 171 -15.22 0.70 5.10
C ASN A 171 -14.27 1.38 4.10
N CYS A 172 -13.62 0.63 3.20
CA CYS A 172 -12.74 1.16 2.18
C CYS A 172 -13.50 1.72 1.00
N TYR A 173 -12.93 2.70 0.34
CA TYR A 173 -13.36 3.15 -0.98
C TYR A 173 -12.33 2.67 -2.02
N LEU A 174 -12.69 1.59 -2.75
CA LEU A 174 -11.81 0.85 -3.67
C LEU A 174 -12.28 0.98 -5.13
N TYR A 175 -13.01 2.03 -5.48
CA TYR A 175 -13.56 2.22 -6.80
C TYR A 175 -12.54 1.91 -7.91
N ALA A 176 -12.93 1.06 -8.86
CA ALA A 176 -12.15 0.64 -10.03
C ALA A 176 -10.76 0.05 -9.72
N SER A 177 -10.56 -0.51 -8.51
CA SER A 177 -9.31 -1.18 -8.15
C SER A 177 -9.27 -2.61 -8.67
N HIS A 178 -8.07 -3.17 -8.83
CA HIS A 178 -7.83 -4.46 -9.47
C HIS A 178 -7.23 -5.48 -8.51
N PHE A 179 -7.92 -6.61 -8.32
CA PHE A 179 -7.46 -7.80 -7.59
C PHE A 179 -7.27 -9.01 -8.51
N THR A 180 -7.10 -8.80 -9.82
CA THR A 180 -6.93 -9.88 -10.79
C THR A 180 -5.80 -10.82 -10.37
N ARG A 181 -6.09 -12.14 -10.31
CA ARG A 181 -5.19 -13.20 -9.85
C ARG A 181 -4.65 -13.02 -8.43
N ALA A 182 -5.34 -12.25 -7.59
CA ALA A 182 -4.98 -12.19 -6.18
C ALA A 182 -5.37 -13.49 -5.46
N GLU A 183 -4.55 -13.90 -4.50
CA GLU A 183 -4.76 -15.08 -3.67
C GLU A 183 -5.09 -14.63 -2.24
N PHE A 184 -6.27 -14.98 -1.76
CA PHE A 184 -6.72 -14.68 -0.40
C PHE A 184 -6.48 -15.94 0.46
N LEU A 185 -5.31 -16.03 1.09
CA LEU A 185 -4.76 -17.21 1.75
C LEU A 185 -4.88 -17.11 3.28
N SER A 186 -6.07 -16.86 3.81
CA SER A 186 -6.25 -16.70 5.24
C SER A 186 -7.15 -17.79 5.81
N ASP A 187 -6.77 -18.34 6.97
CA ASP A 187 -7.63 -19.16 7.82
C ASP A 187 -8.73 -18.32 8.51
N LYS A 188 -8.61 -17.00 8.43
CA LYS A 188 -9.59 -16.04 8.95
C LYS A 188 -10.28 -15.34 7.80
N GLU A 189 -11.51 -14.96 8.03
CA GLU A 189 -12.32 -14.22 7.09
C GLU A 189 -11.63 -12.92 6.68
N ILE A 190 -11.37 -12.76 5.37
CA ILE A 190 -10.93 -11.49 4.78
C ILE A 190 -12.15 -10.63 4.58
N SER A 191 -12.13 -9.42 5.11
CA SER A 191 -13.35 -8.63 5.28
C SER A 191 -13.32 -7.35 4.44
N PHE A 192 -14.39 -7.18 3.65
CA PHE A 192 -14.68 -5.97 2.86
C PHE A 192 -15.98 -5.29 3.36
N ILE A 193 -16.37 -5.50 4.61
CA ILE A 193 -17.64 -5.02 5.18
C ILE A 193 -17.77 -3.51 4.97
N LYS A 194 -18.95 -3.07 4.47
CA LYS A 194 -19.29 -1.66 4.23
C LYS A 194 -18.33 -0.92 3.30
N SER A 195 -17.69 -1.64 2.37
CA SER A 195 -16.76 -1.03 1.42
C SER A 195 -17.45 -0.69 0.11
N ASN A 196 -16.96 0.34 -0.56
CA ASN A 196 -17.35 0.63 -1.93
C ASN A 196 -16.44 -0.15 -2.89
N LEU A 197 -17.00 -1.18 -3.50
CA LEU A 197 -16.36 -2.06 -4.47
C LEU A 197 -16.86 -1.82 -5.89
N THR A 198 -17.44 -0.65 -6.17
CA THR A 198 -17.94 -0.31 -7.49
C THR A 198 -16.84 -0.44 -8.54
N ALA A 199 -17.13 -1.19 -9.59
CA ALA A 199 -16.20 -1.49 -10.70
C ALA A 199 -14.88 -2.16 -10.29
N VAL A 200 -14.80 -2.74 -9.09
CA VAL A 200 -13.63 -3.52 -8.66
C VAL A 200 -13.57 -4.83 -9.44
N MET A 201 -12.38 -5.22 -9.85
CA MET A 201 -12.12 -6.45 -10.59
C MET A 201 -11.48 -7.51 -9.69
N PHE A 202 -12.26 -8.52 -9.30
CA PHE A 202 -11.80 -9.76 -8.69
C PHE A 202 -11.79 -10.88 -9.76
N ASP A 203 -10.96 -10.71 -10.78
CA ASP A 203 -10.90 -11.65 -11.90
C ASP A 203 -9.84 -12.72 -11.66
N HIS A 204 -10.20 -14.02 -11.84
CA HIS A 204 -9.34 -15.17 -11.57
C HIS A 204 -8.72 -15.14 -10.15
N VAL A 205 -9.50 -14.78 -9.13
CA VAL A 205 -9.02 -14.77 -7.75
C VAL A 205 -9.12 -16.16 -7.12
N ARG A 206 -8.16 -16.45 -6.22
CA ARG A 206 -8.23 -17.61 -5.32
C ARG A 206 -8.69 -17.09 -3.96
N ILE A 207 -9.95 -17.33 -3.63
CA ILE A 207 -10.55 -16.86 -2.38
C ILE A 207 -11.32 -18.03 -1.73
N SER A 208 -10.91 -18.38 -0.53
CA SER A 208 -11.60 -19.42 0.26
C SER A 208 -12.63 -18.84 1.22
N THR A 209 -12.41 -17.60 1.68
CA THR A 209 -13.31 -16.92 2.61
C THR A 209 -13.35 -15.43 2.33
N GLY A 210 -14.51 -14.82 2.39
CA GLY A 210 -14.66 -13.37 2.21
C GLY A 210 -15.98 -12.88 2.79
N ASN A 211 -15.99 -11.67 3.32
CA ASN A 211 -17.20 -11.04 3.85
C ASN A 211 -17.41 -9.69 3.18
N PHE A 212 -18.47 -9.61 2.37
CA PHE A 212 -18.84 -8.41 1.61
C PHE A 212 -20.09 -7.72 2.19
N LYS A 213 -20.45 -8.04 3.41
CA LYS A 213 -21.67 -7.52 4.06
C LYS A 213 -21.75 -5.99 3.99
N ASP A 214 -22.92 -5.49 3.60
CA ASP A 214 -23.22 -4.07 3.49
C ASP A 214 -22.29 -3.31 2.50
N SER A 215 -21.58 -4.01 1.60
CA SER A 215 -20.72 -3.40 0.58
C SER A 215 -21.53 -2.95 -0.62
N VAL A 216 -21.03 -1.92 -1.35
CA VAL A 216 -21.53 -1.52 -2.66
C VAL A 216 -20.75 -2.26 -3.73
N THR A 217 -21.40 -3.09 -4.55
CA THR A 217 -20.75 -3.97 -5.53
C THR A 217 -21.15 -3.69 -6.97
N GLN A 218 -21.69 -2.51 -7.25
CA GLN A 218 -22.12 -2.12 -8.59
C GLN A 218 -20.99 -2.28 -9.60
N LEU A 219 -21.24 -2.96 -10.72
CA LEU A 219 -20.24 -3.27 -11.76
C LEU A 219 -19.01 -4.04 -11.26
N MET A 220 -19.04 -4.60 -10.06
CA MET A 220 -17.98 -5.48 -9.56
C MET A 220 -17.94 -6.76 -10.40
N VAL A 221 -16.74 -7.20 -10.76
CA VAL A 221 -16.49 -8.50 -11.42
C VAL A 221 -15.89 -9.45 -10.41
N LEU A 222 -16.53 -10.60 -10.20
CA LEU A 222 -15.99 -11.68 -9.39
C LEU A 222 -15.90 -12.96 -10.23
N SER A 223 -14.67 -13.42 -10.46
CA SER A 223 -14.36 -14.69 -11.12
C SER A 223 -13.36 -15.45 -10.26
N ILE A 224 -13.68 -16.68 -9.91
CA ILE A 224 -12.90 -17.49 -8.98
C ILE A 224 -12.09 -18.51 -9.78
N ASP A 225 -10.80 -18.62 -9.46
CA ASP A 225 -9.92 -19.63 -10.04
C ASP A 225 -10.01 -20.94 -9.25
N TYR A 226 -10.41 -22.00 -9.94
CA TYR A 226 -10.57 -23.35 -9.37
C TYR A 226 -9.41 -24.28 -9.70
N SER A 227 -8.37 -23.80 -10.36
CA SER A 227 -7.34 -24.65 -10.97
C SER A 227 -6.58 -25.56 -10.00
N ASP A 228 -6.50 -25.19 -8.71
CA ASP A 228 -5.74 -25.95 -7.70
C ASP A 228 -6.59 -26.71 -6.66
N ILE A 229 -7.91 -26.73 -6.83
CA ILE A 229 -8.81 -27.41 -5.86
C ILE A 229 -8.70 -28.94 -5.96
N PHE A 230 -8.16 -29.45 -7.05
CA PHE A 230 -8.09 -30.89 -7.32
C PHE A 230 -7.00 -31.66 -6.55
N GLY A 231 -6.31 -31.03 -5.60
CA GLY A 231 -5.16 -31.65 -4.95
C GLY A 231 -5.38 -32.26 -3.56
N ASN A 232 -6.00 -31.61 -2.59
CA ASN A 232 -6.02 -32.10 -1.20
C ASN A 232 -7.06 -31.49 -0.26
N GLU A 233 -7.95 -30.62 -0.67
CA GLU A 233 -8.96 -30.04 0.22
C GLU A 233 -10.32 -30.68 0.01
N ASP A 234 -11.12 -30.76 1.06
CA ASP A 234 -12.50 -31.21 0.98
C ASP A 234 -13.27 -30.21 0.10
N LEU A 235 -13.61 -30.64 -1.11
CA LEU A 235 -14.33 -29.85 -2.11
C LEU A 235 -15.64 -29.30 -1.53
N ASP A 236 -16.28 -30.05 -0.66
CA ASP A 236 -17.53 -29.66 -0.02
C ASP A 236 -17.34 -28.49 0.94
N ASP A 237 -16.25 -28.48 1.72
CA ASP A 237 -15.91 -27.37 2.61
C ASP A 237 -15.55 -26.10 1.82
N TYR A 238 -14.82 -26.23 0.72
CA TYR A 238 -14.52 -25.11 -0.16
C TYR A 238 -15.80 -24.52 -0.78
N ILE A 239 -16.66 -25.35 -1.35
CA ILE A 239 -17.95 -24.93 -1.93
C ILE A 239 -18.82 -24.25 -0.86
N ASN A 240 -18.90 -24.81 0.33
CA ASN A 240 -19.66 -24.21 1.43
C ASN A 240 -19.13 -22.84 1.85
N ASN A 241 -17.80 -22.64 1.83
CA ASN A 241 -17.19 -21.34 2.12
C ASN A 241 -17.50 -20.32 1.02
N ILE A 242 -17.44 -20.72 -0.26
CA ILE A 242 -17.85 -19.88 -1.38
C ILE A 242 -19.34 -19.50 -1.30
N ILE A 243 -20.22 -20.45 -0.98
CA ILE A 243 -21.64 -20.16 -0.80
C ILE A 243 -21.84 -19.13 0.32
N LYS A 244 -21.22 -19.32 1.48
CA LYS A 244 -21.28 -18.35 2.59
C LYS A 244 -20.78 -16.97 2.18
N MET A 245 -19.72 -16.91 1.38
CA MET A 245 -19.20 -15.65 0.84
C MET A 245 -20.23 -14.99 -0.09
N ILE A 246 -20.81 -15.76 -1.01
CA ILE A 246 -21.82 -15.24 -1.95
C ILE A 246 -23.04 -14.72 -1.19
N ASP A 247 -23.47 -15.39 -0.12
CA ASP A 247 -24.58 -14.97 0.73
C ASP A 247 -24.32 -13.61 1.43
N THR A 248 -23.07 -13.16 1.50
CA THR A 248 -22.72 -11.83 2.03
C THR A 248 -22.75 -10.73 0.98
N LEU A 249 -22.82 -11.08 -0.33
CA LEU A 249 -22.94 -10.11 -1.41
C LEU A 249 -24.29 -9.41 -1.33
N PRO A 250 -24.34 -8.10 -1.58
CA PRO A 250 -25.60 -7.38 -1.71
C PRO A 250 -26.44 -7.90 -2.88
N ASP A 251 -27.76 -7.76 -2.80
CA ASP A 251 -28.73 -8.21 -3.82
C ASP A 251 -28.59 -7.51 -5.19
N GLU A 252 -27.75 -6.50 -5.32
CA GLU A 252 -27.45 -5.82 -6.59
C GLU A 252 -26.31 -6.52 -7.36
N PRO A 253 -26.41 -6.63 -8.70
CA PRO A 253 -25.64 -7.62 -9.45
C PRO A 253 -24.14 -7.35 -9.48
N ALA A 254 -23.40 -8.11 -8.73
CA ALA A 254 -22.06 -8.50 -9.10
C ALA A 254 -22.14 -9.35 -10.38
N ILE A 255 -21.33 -9.10 -11.38
CA ILE A 255 -21.23 -9.99 -12.54
C ILE A 255 -20.40 -11.20 -12.09
N LEU A 256 -21.12 -12.27 -11.71
CA LEU A 256 -20.48 -13.56 -11.43
C LEU A 256 -20.12 -14.22 -12.77
N LYS A 257 -18.89 -14.62 -12.92
CA LYS A 257 -18.38 -15.38 -14.07
C LYS A 257 -17.78 -16.68 -13.63
#